data_d73bb4fa4dc240232fc267ff7bbbae7e
#
_entry.id   d73bb4fa4dc240232fc267ff7bbbae7e
#
_cell.length_a   1.000
_cell.length_b   1.000
_cell.length_c   1.000
_cell.angle_alpha   90.00
_cell.angle_beta   90.00
_cell.angle_gamma   90.00
#
_symmetry.space_group_name_H-M   'P 1'
#
loop_
_entity.id
_entity.type
_entity.pdbx_description
1 polymer ?
#
loop_
_entity_poly.entity_id
_entity_poly.type
_entity_poly.pdbx_seq_one_letter_code
_entity_poly.pdbx_strand_id
1 'polypeptide(L)' 'MTEEFIRNRITELRLRRGVSEYQMSYDLGHSRGYVYNISSGKALPPMKEFLAICDPIPS' A
#
# COMPACT_ATOMS: atom_id res chain seq x y z
N MET A 1 2.79 3.43 16.33
CA MET A 1 2.76 2.81 14.99
C MET A 1 4.18 2.72 14.47
N THR A 2 4.59 1.57 14.00
CA THR A 2 5.94 1.36 13.47
C THR A 2 5.89 1.25 11.95
N GLU A 3 7.07 1.43 11.33
CA GLU A 3 7.18 1.23 9.89
C GLU A 3 6.79 -0.18 9.51
N GLU A 4 7.16 -1.15 10.32
CA GLU A 4 6.82 -2.55 10.06
C GLU A 4 5.31 -2.76 10.07
N PHE A 5 4.61 -2.10 10.99
CA PHE A 5 3.15 -2.16 11.04
C PHE A 5 2.56 -1.67 9.71
N ILE A 6 3.08 -0.55 9.20
CA ILE A 6 2.58 0.02 7.95
C ILE A 6 2.80 -0.93 6.79
N ARG A 7 3.99 -1.50 6.69
CA ARG A 7 4.30 -2.46 5.62
C ARG A 7 3.44 -3.70 5.70
N ASN A 8 3.28 -4.25 6.89
CA ASN A 8 2.48 -5.45 7.09
C ASN A 8 1.01 -5.20 6.76
N ARG A 9 0.50 -4.04 7.13
CA ARG A 9 -0.89 -3.69 6.86
C ARG A 9 -1.14 -3.56 5.36
N ILE A 10 -0.24 -2.94 4.64
CA ILE A 10 -0.38 -2.78 3.19
C ILE A 10 -0.33 -4.14 2.52
N THR A 11 0.58 -5.02 2.94
CA THR A 11 0.67 -6.37 2.41
C THR A 11 -0.61 -7.15 2.67
N GLU A 12 -1.15 -7.04 3.87
CA GLU A 12 -2.41 -7.71 4.21
C GLU A 12 -3.55 -7.23 3.30
N LEU A 13 -3.65 -5.94 3.10
CA LEU A 13 -4.71 -5.39 2.25
C LEU A 13 -4.53 -5.82 0.80
N ARG A 14 -3.30 -5.88 0.33
CA ARG A 14 -3.02 -6.36 -1.01
C ARG A 14 -3.46 -7.80 -1.20
N LEU A 15 -3.14 -8.64 -0.23
CA LEU A 15 -3.50 -10.06 -0.30
C LEU A 15 -5.01 -10.25 -0.25
N ARG A 16 -5.70 -9.43 0.54
CA ARG A 16 -7.17 -9.49 0.59
C ARG A 16 -7.80 -9.12 -0.75
N ARG A 17 -7.19 -8.20 -1.48
CA ARG A 17 -7.68 -7.80 -2.79
C ARG A 17 -7.31 -8.81 -3.88
N GLY A 18 -6.36 -9.70 -3.58
CA GLY A 18 -5.92 -10.68 -4.55
C GLY A 18 -5.17 -10.08 -5.72
N VAL A 19 -4.45 -8.96 -5.49
CA VAL A 19 -3.73 -8.29 -6.56
C VAL A 19 -2.22 -8.30 -6.28
N SER A 20 -1.45 -8.13 -7.35
CA SER A 20 0.00 -8.03 -7.24
C SER A 20 0.42 -6.65 -6.74
N GLU A 21 1.69 -6.52 -6.34
CA GLU A 21 2.24 -5.22 -5.98
C GLU A 21 2.16 -4.24 -7.15
N TYR A 22 2.42 -4.74 -8.35
CA TYR A 22 2.32 -3.94 -9.56
C TYR A 22 0.90 -3.39 -9.73
N GLN A 23 -0.09 -4.27 -9.64
CA GLN A 23 -1.49 -3.88 -9.84
C GLN A 23 -1.95 -2.90 -8.77
N MET A 24 -1.56 -3.14 -7.53
CA MET A 24 -1.93 -2.24 -6.44
C MET A 24 -1.31 -0.86 -6.62
N SER A 25 -0.05 -0.80 -7.06
CA SER A 25 0.60 0.47 -7.34
C SER A 25 -0.17 1.25 -8.40
N TYR A 26 -0.58 0.56 -9.45
CA TYR A 26 -1.32 1.16 -10.54
C TYR A 26 -2.69 1.67 -10.05
N ASP A 27 -3.37 0.86 -9.25
CA ASP A 27 -4.69 1.21 -8.73
C ASP A 27 -4.62 2.45 -7.84
N LEU A 28 -3.50 2.66 -7.18
CA LEU A 28 -3.31 3.83 -6.31
C LEU A 28 -2.88 5.08 -7.10
N GLY A 29 -2.71 4.95 -8.40
CA GLY A 29 -2.30 6.10 -9.22
C GLY A 29 -0.81 6.38 -9.16
N HIS A 30 -0.01 5.40 -8.78
CA HIS A 30 1.45 5.55 -8.66
C HIS A 30 2.17 4.74 -9.72
N SER A 31 3.50 4.90 -9.78
CA SER A 31 4.32 4.11 -10.67
C SER A 31 4.31 2.65 -10.20
N ARG A 32 4.65 1.76 -11.13
CA ARG A 32 4.55 0.31 -10.90
C ARG A 32 5.38 -0.21 -9.73
N GLY A 33 6.41 0.50 -9.30
CA GLY A 33 7.27 0.07 -8.21
C GLY A 33 6.90 0.63 -6.86
N TYR A 34 5.80 1.36 -6.76
CA TYR A 34 5.45 2.08 -5.54
C TYR A 34 5.23 1.15 -4.35
N VAL A 35 4.38 0.13 -4.51
CA VAL A 35 4.08 -0.80 -3.43
C VAL A 35 5.29 -1.65 -3.09
N TYR A 36 6.06 -2.05 -4.08
CA TYR A 36 7.28 -2.81 -3.84
C TYR A 36 8.27 -2.00 -3.00
N ASN A 37 8.42 -0.71 -3.30
CA ASN A 37 9.33 0.14 -2.53
C ASN A 37 8.90 0.24 -1.06
N ILE A 38 7.60 0.21 -0.80
CA ILE A 38 7.10 0.21 0.57
C ILE A 38 7.39 -1.15 1.23
N SER A 39 7.04 -2.24 0.57
CA SER A 39 7.20 -3.56 1.17
C SER A 39 8.66 -3.95 1.37
N SER A 40 9.55 -3.44 0.54
CA SER A 40 10.99 -3.74 0.65
C SER A 40 11.70 -2.85 1.67
N GLY A 41 11.03 -1.86 2.22
CA GLY A 41 11.63 -0.99 3.23
C GLY A 41 12.28 0.27 2.67
N LYS A 42 12.17 0.51 1.37
CA LYS A 42 12.81 1.68 0.76
C LYS A 42 12.02 2.96 0.96
N ALA A 43 10.70 2.86 1.15
CA ALA A 43 9.84 4.03 1.25
C ALA A 43 8.67 3.74 2.18
N LEU A 44 8.01 4.81 2.60
CA LEU A 44 6.76 4.72 3.34
C LEU A 44 5.76 5.66 2.69
N PRO A 45 4.47 5.31 2.70
CA PRO A 45 3.45 6.22 2.18
C PRO A 45 3.24 7.39 3.13
N PRO A 46 2.83 8.56 2.63
CA PRO A 46 2.36 9.62 3.51
C PRO A 46 1.16 9.12 4.33
N MET A 47 0.99 9.68 5.52
CA MET A 47 -0.11 9.24 6.39
C MET A 47 -1.46 9.37 5.71
N LYS A 48 -1.68 10.46 4.99
CA LYS A 48 -2.93 10.67 4.28
C LYS A 48 -3.24 9.52 3.32
N GLU A 49 -2.22 9.10 2.58
CA GLU A 49 -2.40 8.02 1.62
C GLU A 49 -2.56 6.67 2.31
N PHE A 50 -1.81 6.44 3.38
CA PHE A 50 -1.94 5.21 4.13
C PHE A 50 -3.36 5.05 4.67
N LEU A 51 -3.92 6.12 5.21
CA LEU A 51 -5.29 6.08 5.71
C LEU A 51 -6.30 5.79 4.59
N ALA A 52 -6.06 6.35 3.41
CA ALA A 52 -6.93 6.10 2.27
C ALA A 52 -6.85 4.64 1.81
N ILE A 53 -5.67 4.03 1.91
CA ILE A 53 -5.50 2.61 1.58
C ILE A 53 -6.23 1.74 2.58
N CYS A 54 -6.10 2.04 3.88
CA CYS A 54 -6.69 1.25 4.94
C CYS A 54 -8.21 1.37 4.98
N ASP A 55 -8.73 2.51 4.60
CA ASP A 55 -10.16 2.80 4.69
C ASP A 55 -10.64 3.33 3.34
N PRO A 56 -10.72 2.45 2.34
CA PRO A 56 -11.19 2.89 1.02
C PRO A 56 -12.60 3.40 1.16
N ILE A 57 -12.79 4.64 0.77
CA ILE A 57 -14.07 5.29 0.89
C ILE A 57 -15.04 4.59 -0.06
N PRO A 58 -16.11 4.03 0.46
CA PRO A 58 -17.15 3.52 -0.44
C PRO A 58 -17.75 4.73 -1.15
N SER A 59 -17.54 4.76 -2.39
CA SER A 59 -18.11 5.84 -3.18
C SER A 59 -19.57 5.60 -3.43
#